data_4f13466ad8eb4311e679f428931fbff0
#
_entry.id   4f13466ad8eb4311e679f428931fbff0
#
_cell.length_a   1.000
_cell.length_b   1.000
_cell.length_c   1.000
_cell.angle_alpha   90.00
_cell.angle_beta   90.00
_cell.angle_gamma   90.00
#
_symmetry.space_group_name_H-M   'P 1'
#
loop_
_entity.id
_entity.type
_entity.pdbx_description
1 polymer ?
#
loop_
_entity_poly.entity_id
_entity_poly.type
_entity_poly.pdbx_seq_one_letter_code
_entity_poly.pdbx_strand_id
1 'polypeptide(L)'
;MANRIKNTPRDLPPLSRLEQRVMGIVWNLGECGSSEVIEEFNRTERLAESTIRTVLANLRKKGYVELVPTIARQHRFRPAVSRENVGKRTLRDLVSGFFGGSPRQVLSCLIKEERLSDEDLEALRKLIEEQQGKGK
;
A
#
# COMPACT_ATOMS: atom_id res chain seq x y z
N MET A 1 22.20 7.54 -5.02
CA MET A 1 21.24 7.99 -4.59
C MET A 1 20.36 7.15 -3.94
N ALA A 2 20.18 7.34 -2.98
CA ALA A 2 19.42 6.49 -2.19
C ALA A 2 17.96 6.54 -2.54
N ASN A 3 17.53 7.67 -2.92
CA ASN A 3 16.12 7.83 -3.15
C ASN A 3 15.72 7.38 -4.54
N ARG A 4 14.95 6.34 -4.59
CA ARG A 4 14.48 5.81 -5.84
C ARG A 4 13.03 6.10 -6.11
N ILE A 5 12.35 6.76 -5.20
CA ILE A 5 10.94 7.02 -5.35
C ILE A 5 10.77 8.29 -6.16
N LYS A 6 10.45 8.12 -7.43
CA LYS A 6 10.38 9.23 -8.35
C LYS A 6 8.97 9.69 -8.61
N ASN A 7 8.02 8.76 -8.55
CA ASN A 7 6.63 9.08 -8.84
C ASN A 7 5.87 9.31 -7.56
N THR A 8 4.95 10.26 -7.61
CA THR A 8 4.06 10.43 -6.48
C THR A 8 2.81 9.62 -6.73
N PRO A 9 2.20 9.06 -5.68
CA PRO A 9 0.98 8.30 -5.88
C PRO A 9 -0.13 9.07 -6.56
N ARG A 10 -0.10 10.39 -6.43
CA ARG A 10 -1.10 11.25 -7.05
C ARG A 10 -1.17 11.07 -8.55
N ASP A 11 -0.02 10.80 -9.17
CA ASP A 11 0.08 10.71 -10.62
C ASP A 11 -0.11 9.31 -11.16
N LEU A 12 -0.34 8.35 -10.28
CA LEU A 12 -0.43 6.96 -10.67
C LEU A 12 -1.87 6.49 -10.69
N PRO A 13 -2.22 5.58 -11.62
CA PRO A 13 -3.58 5.02 -11.62
C PRO A 13 -3.86 4.27 -10.32
N PRO A 14 -5.12 4.23 -9.89
CA PRO A 14 -5.44 3.50 -8.68
C PRO A 14 -5.25 2.00 -8.85
N LEU A 15 -5.03 1.33 -7.73
CA LEU A 15 -4.80 -0.11 -7.71
C LEU A 15 -6.11 -0.85 -7.50
N SER A 16 -6.28 -1.95 -8.22
CA SER A 16 -7.35 -2.88 -7.93
C SER A 16 -7.05 -3.59 -6.62
N ARG A 17 -8.02 -4.32 -6.10
CA ARG A 17 -7.85 -5.04 -4.84
C ARG A 17 -6.73 -6.07 -4.94
N LEU A 18 -6.69 -6.81 -6.03
CA LEU A 18 -5.65 -7.81 -6.23
C LEU A 18 -4.29 -7.14 -6.35
N GLU A 19 -4.23 -6.03 -7.08
CA GLU A 19 -2.98 -5.28 -7.20
C GLU A 19 -2.51 -4.78 -5.84
N GLN A 20 -3.43 -4.34 -4.97
CA GLN A 20 -3.05 -3.92 -3.63
C GLN A 20 -2.43 -5.06 -2.84
N ARG A 21 -2.98 -6.26 -2.96
CA ARG A 21 -2.44 -7.41 -2.24
C ARG A 21 -1.05 -7.78 -2.73
N VAL A 22 -0.87 -7.81 -4.04
CA VAL A 22 0.44 -8.12 -4.60
C VAL A 22 1.44 -7.03 -4.25
N MET A 23 1.01 -5.77 -4.35
CA MET A 23 1.91 -4.67 -4.00
C MET A 23 2.31 -4.72 -2.53
N GLY A 24 1.39 -5.13 -1.66
CA GLY A 24 1.72 -5.30 -0.24
C GLY A 24 2.85 -6.28 -0.04
N ILE A 25 2.84 -7.37 -0.81
CA ILE A 25 3.92 -8.35 -0.73
C ILE A 25 5.23 -7.75 -1.21
N VAL A 26 5.19 -7.00 -2.31
CA VAL A 26 6.40 -6.36 -2.83
C VAL A 26 6.98 -5.41 -1.80
N TRP A 27 6.15 -4.61 -1.15
CA TRP A 27 6.64 -3.71 -0.11
C TRP A 27 7.29 -4.48 1.05
N ASN A 28 6.69 -5.60 1.43
CA ASN A 28 7.24 -6.41 2.53
C ASN A 28 8.57 -7.05 2.17
N LEU A 29 8.69 -7.51 0.93
CA LEU A 29 9.92 -8.18 0.48
C LEU A 29 11.01 -7.19 0.09
N GLY A 30 10.60 -6.01 -0.37
CA GLY A 30 11.55 -5.08 -0.95
C GLY A 30 11.92 -5.51 -2.35
N GLU A 31 13.20 -5.57 -2.65
CA GLU A 31 13.63 -6.08 -3.96
C GLU A 31 13.34 -7.57 -4.02
N CYS A 32 12.64 -8.00 -5.07
CA CYS A 32 12.20 -9.40 -5.15
C CYS A 32 11.98 -9.80 -6.60
N GLY A 33 11.93 -11.11 -6.82
CA GLY A 33 11.56 -11.65 -8.12
C GLY A 33 10.13 -12.15 -8.10
N SER A 34 9.60 -12.47 -9.27
CA SER A 34 8.23 -12.94 -9.38
C SER A 34 8.02 -14.25 -8.62
N SER A 35 9.02 -15.12 -8.61
CA SER A 35 8.90 -16.38 -7.89
C SER A 35 8.67 -16.17 -6.40
N GLU A 36 9.38 -15.20 -5.83
CA GLU A 36 9.23 -14.90 -4.41
C GLU A 36 7.84 -14.36 -4.12
N VAL A 37 7.32 -13.51 -4.99
CA VAL A 37 5.99 -12.95 -4.82
C VAL A 37 4.94 -14.06 -4.93
N ILE A 38 5.10 -14.93 -5.91
CA ILE A 38 4.15 -16.04 -6.11
C ILE A 38 4.13 -16.95 -4.88
N GLU A 39 5.30 -17.28 -4.37
CA GLU A 39 5.38 -18.15 -3.20
C GLU A 39 4.70 -17.49 -2.00
N GLU A 40 4.98 -16.21 -1.79
CA GLU A 40 4.39 -15.51 -0.65
C GLU A 40 2.88 -15.38 -0.78
N PHE A 41 2.40 -15.06 -1.98
CA PHE A 41 0.95 -14.95 -2.21
C PHE A 41 0.26 -16.28 -1.93
N ASN A 42 0.86 -17.38 -2.37
CA ASN A 42 0.23 -18.69 -2.26
C ASN A 42 0.24 -19.25 -0.86
N ARG A 43 0.85 -18.56 0.09
CA ARG A 43 0.76 -18.98 1.49
C ARG A 43 -0.64 -18.78 2.05
N THR A 44 -1.36 -17.80 1.55
CA THR A 44 -2.68 -17.48 2.07
C THR A 44 -3.79 -17.73 1.06
N GLU A 45 -3.49 -17.64 -0.22
CA GLU A 45 -4.52 -17.78 -1.24
C GLU A 45 -3.87 -18.30 -2.51
N ARG A 46 -4.57 -19.17 -3.22
CA ARG A 46 -4.04 -19.75 -4.43
C ARG A 46 -4.51 -19.01 -5.67
N LEU A 47 -3.56 -18.60 -6.49
CA LEU A 47 -3.81 -18.09 -7.82
C LEU A 47 -2.78 -18.66 -8.76
N ALA A 48 -3.14 -18.73 -10.04
CA ALA A 48 -2.21 -19.18 -11.06
C ALA A 48 -1.00 -18.25 -11.11
N GLU A 49 0.17 -18.85 -11.35
CA GLU A 49 1.39 -18.06 -11.45
C GLU A 49 1.30 -17.01 -12.54
N SER A 50 0.67 -17.37 -13.66
CA SER A 50 0.52 -16.43 -14.76
C SER A 50 -0.31 -15.21 -14.36
N THR A 51 -1.30 -15.41 -13.49
CA THR A 51 -2.12 -14.32 -13.01
C THR A 51 -1.27 -13.34 -12.18
N ILE A 52 -0.45 -13.88 -11.29
CA ILE A 52 0.39 -13.03 -10.45
C ILE A 52 1.43 -12.30 -11.29
N ARG A 53 1.99 -12.97 -12.27
CA ARG A 53 2.94 -12.32 -13.18
C ARG A 53 2.28 -11.20 -13.98
N THR A 54 1.04 -11.39 -14.40
CA THR A 54 0.30 -10.35 -15.08
C THR A 54 0.06 -9.16 -14.17
N VAL A 55 -0.28 -9.42 -12.91
CA VAL A 55 -0.48 -8.33 -11.94
C VAL A 55 0.82 -7.54 -11.76
N LEU A 56 1.96 -8.24 -11.64
CA LEU A 56 3.24 -7.56 -11.52
C LEU A 56 3.53 -6.69 -12.76
N ALA A 57 3.22 -7.21 -13.94
CA ALA A 57 3.41 -6.43 -15.16
C ALA A 57 2.52 -5.19 -15.16
N ASN A 58 1.30 -5.32 -14.67
CA ASN A 58 0.39 -4.19 -14.58
C ASN A 58 0.88 -3.17 -13.56
N LEU A 59 1.41 -3.62 -12.44
CA LEU A 59 1.96 -2.71 -11.46
C LEU A 59 3.15 -1.94 -12.03
N ARG A 60 3.94 -2.61 -12.83
CA ARG A 60 5.04 -1.93 -13.50
C ARG A 60 4.54 -0.89 -14.49
N LYS A 61 3.54 -1.24 -15.29
CA LYS A 61 2.97 -0.29 -16.23
C LYS A 61 2.39 0.92 -15.53
N LYS A 62 1.77 0.70 -14.37
CA LYS A 62 1.18 1.79 -13.62
C LYS A 62 2.20 2.63 -12.88
N GLY A 63 3.45 2.16 -12.77
CA GLY A 63 4.50 2.92 -12.14
C GLY A 63 4.73 2.62 -10.66
N TYR A 64 4.13 1.57 -10.15
CA TYR A 64 4.28 1.22 -8.74
C TYR A 64 5.52 0.41 -8.45
N VAL A 65 5.98 -0.37 -9.41
CA VAL A 65 7.23 -1.11 -9.29
C VAL A 65 8.12 -0.79 -10.48
N GLU A 66 9.41 -0.96 -10.29
CA GLU A 66 10.37 -0.80 -11.38
C GLU A 66 11.26 -2.03 -11.41
N LEU A 67 11.79 -2.29 -12.59
CA LEU A 67 12.73 -3.38 -12.75
C LEU A 67 14.09 -2.99 -12.19
N VAL A 68 14.70 -3.95 -11.50
CA VAL A 68 16.06 -3.78 -11.00
C VAL A 68 17.00 -4.33 -12.05
N PRO A 69 18.03 -3.55 -12.46
CA PRO A 69 19.02 -4.09 -13.39
C PRO A 69 19.69 -5.30 -12.78
N THR A 70 19.79 -6.38 -13.57
CA THR A 70 20.36 -7.61 -13.08
C THR A 70 20.86 -8.41 -14.25
N ILE A 71 21.88 -9.22 -14.00
CA ILE A 71 22.37 -10.15 -15.01
C ILE A 71 21.63 -11.48 -14.93
N ALA A 72 20.79 -11.65 -13.93
CA ALA A 72 19.98 -12.85 -13.81
C ALA A 72 18.93 -12.91 -14.91
N ARG A 73 18.52 -14.14 -15.26
CA ARG A 73 17.50 -14.31 -16.28
C ARG A 73 16.16 -13.80 -15.84
N GLN A 74 15.84 -13.98 -14.56
CA GLN A 74 14.54 -13.57 -14.05
C GLN A 74 14.56 -12.09 -13.73
N HIS A 75 13.45 -11.45 -14.01
CA HIS A 75 13.28 -10.05 -13.65
C HIS A 75 13.21 -9.91 -12.14
N ARG A 76 13.79 -8.83 -11.64
CA ARG A 76 13.64 -8.46 -10.25
C ARG A 76 12.99 -7.10 -10.19
N PHE A 77 12.20 -6.92 -9.17
CA PHE A 77 11.39 -5.72 -9.00
C PHE A 77 11.71 -5.06 -7.67
N ARG A 78 11.46 -3.78 -7.60
CA ARG A 78 11.47 -3.05 -6.34
C ARG A 78 10.36 -2.01 -6.37
N PRO A 79 9.87 -1.59 -5.18
CA PRO A 79 8.85 -0.55 -5.16
C PRO A 79 9.39 0.76 -5.73
N ALA A 80 8.58 1.43 -6.53
CA ALA A 80 8.90 2.75 -7.05
C ALA A 80 8.21 3.85 -6.24
N VAL A 81 7.29 3.48 -5.33
CA VAL A 81 6.58 4.41 -4.47
C VAL A 81 6.49 3.79 -3.09
N SER A 82 6.33 4.62 -2.08
CA SER A 82 6.26 4.11 -0.72
C SER A 82 4.85 3.65 -0.37
N ARG A 83 4.79 2.63 0.50
CA ARG A 83 3.51 2.15 1.02
C ARG A 83 2.75 3.28 1.71
N GLU A 84 3.47 4.07 2.48
CA GLU A 84 2.83 5.13 3.26
C GLU A 84 2.18 6.16 2.35
N ASN A 85 2.86 6.58 1.30
CA ASN A 85 2.30 7.59 0.42
C ASN A 85 1.11 7.07 -0.36
N VAL A 86 1.17 5.82 -0.81
CA VAL A 86 0.02 5.22 -1.49
C VAL A 86 -1.15 5.08 -0.53
N GLY A 87 -0.87 4.67 0.70
CA GLY A 87 -1.92 4.54 1.70
C GLY A 87 -2.60 5.86 2.01
N LYS A 88 -1.81 6.93 2.12
CA LYS A 88 -2.36 8.25 2.37
C LYS A 88 -3.29 8.69 1.26
N ARG A 89 -2.88 8.48 0.01
CA ARG A 89 -3.73 8.86 -1.11
C ARG A 89 -5.00 8.04 -1.13
N THR A 90 -4.87 6.73 -0.93
CA THR A 90 -6.03 5.84 -0.94
C THR A 90 -7.01 6.24 0.16
N LEU A 91 -6.48 6.58 1.33
CA LEU A 91 -7.33 7.02 2.43
C LEU A 91 -8.07 8.32 2.09
N ARG A 92 -7.38 9.27 1.48
CA ARG A 92 -8.03 10.52 1.08
C ARG A 92 -9.14 10.26 0.08
N ASP A 93 -8.89 9.37 -0.88
CA ASP A 93 -9.91 9.03 -1.86
C ASP A 93 -11.12 8.38 -1.20
N LEU A 94 -10.87 7.53 -0.22
CA LEU A 94 -11.95 6.87 0.51
C LEU A 94 -12.77 7.89 1.29
N VAL A 95 -12.09 8.80 1.98
CA VAL A 95 -12.77 9.83 2.76
C VAL A 95 -13.63 10.69 1.86
N SER A 96 -13.08 11.12 0.73
CA SER A 96 -13.83 11.97 -0.21
C SER A 96 -14.98 11.21 -0.86
N GLY A 97 -14.74 9.97 -1.24
CA GLY A 97 -15.72 9.23 -2.04
C GLY A 97 -16.85 8.63 -1.25
N PHE A 98 -16.58 8.17 -0.03
CA PHE A 98 -17.59 7.42 0.72
C PHE A 98 -18.02 8.09 2.02
N PHE A 99 -17.22 8.99 2.55
CA PHE A 99 -17.51 9.59 3.85
C PHE A 99 -17.75 11.09 3.75
N GLY A 100 -18.06 11.55 2.54
CA GLY A 100 -18.43 12.96 2.35
C GLY A 100 -17.34 13.92 2.74
N GLY A 101 -16.09 13.48 2.74
CA GLY A 101 -14.99 14.34 3.12
C GLY A 101 -14.79 14.49 4.62
N SER A 102 -15.46 13.68 5.43
CA SER A 102 -15.41 13.83 6.89
C SER A 102 -14.47 12.79 7.52
N PRO A 103 -13.29 13.21 7.98
CA PRO A 103 -12.42 12.30 8.73
C PRO A 103 -13.07 11.78 10.01
N ARG A 104 -13.94 12.59 10.63
CA ARG A 104 -14.60 12.15 11.86
C ARG A 104 -15.47 10.94 11.61
N GLN A 105 -16.17 10.91 10.46
CA GLN A 105 -17.00 9.75 10.13
C GLN A 105 -16.17 8.52 9.90
N VAL A 106 -15.01 8.67 9.27
CA VAL A 106 -14.10 7.54 9.06
C VAL A 106 -13.63 6.99 10.40
N LEU A 107 -13.19 7.87 11.30
CA LEU A 107 -12.70 7.44 12.60
C LEU A 107 -13.81 6.82 13.43
N SER A 108 -14.99 7.40 13.38
CA SER A 108 -16.13 6.84 14.08
C SER A 108 -16.45 5.42 13.59
N CYS A 109 -16.42 5.24 12.29
CA CYS A 109 -16.66 3.93 11.70
C CYS A 109 -15.62 2.92 12.17
N LEU A 110 -14.36 3.31 12.13
CA LEU A 110 -13.27 2.42 12.56
C LEU A 110 -13.42 2.03 14.03
N ILE A 111 -13.73 3.00 14.87
CA ILE A 111 -13.84 2.73 16.31
C ILE A 111 -15.01 1.80 16.59
N LYS A 112 -16.12 1.98 15.88
CA LYS A 112 -17.33 1.19 16.13
C LYS A 112 -17.29 -0.17 15.48
N GLU A 113 -16.76 -0.26 14.26
CA GLU A 113 -16.84 -1.49 13.47
C GLU A 113 -15.63 -2.38 13.65
N GLU A 114 -14.45 -1.79 13.79
CA GLU A 114 -13.24 -2.54 14.01
C GLU A 114 -12.97 -2.59 15.49
N ARG A 115 -12.55 -3.73 15.97
CA ARG A 115 -12.30 -3.87 17.41
C ARG A 115 -10.90 -3.36 17.71
N LEU A 116 -10.84 -2.12 18.11
CA LEU A 116 -9.56 -1.52 18.50
C LEU A 116 -9.20 -1.96 19.90
N SER A 117 -7.93 -2.26 20.10
CA SER A 117 -7.43 -2.64 21.41
C SER A 117 -7.36 -1.40 22.31
N ASP A 118 -7.24 -1.65 23.61
CA ASP A 118 -7.04 -0.56 24.55
C ASP A 118 -5.76 0.21 24.23
N GLU A 119 -4.75 -0.51 23.74
CA GLU A 119 -3.50 0.12 23.33
C GLU A 119 -3.70 1.05 22.15
N ASP A 120 -4.48 0.59 21.16
CA ASP A 120 -4.78 1.42 20.00
C ASP A 120 -5.54 2.68 20.42
N LEU A 121 -6.54 2.52 21.28
CA LEU A 121 -7.34 3.64 21.73
C LEU A 121 -6.50 4.67 22.47
N GLU A 122 -5.58 4.19 23.31
CA GLU A 122 -4.70 5.10 24.03
C GLU A 122 -3.75 5.83 23.10
N ALA A 123 -3.22 5.12 22.10
CA ALA A 123 -2.37 5.76 21.12
C ALA A 123 -3.12 6.83 20.34
N LEU A 124 -4.36 6.54 19.97
CA LEU A 124 -5.19 7.50 19.26
C LEU A 124 -5.48 8.72 20.11
N ARG A 125 -5.75 8.50 21.40
CA ARG A 125 -6.01 9.62 22.30
C ARG A 125 -4.82 10.56 22.37
N LYS A 126 -3.61 9.99 22.45
CA LYS A 126 -2.40 10.81 22.48
C LYS A 126 -2.22 11.59 21.18
N LEU A 127 -2.50 10.96 20.05
CA LEU A 127 -2.39 11.66 18.77
C LEU A 127 -3.36 12.83 18.69
N ILE A 128 -4.56 12.65 19.18
CA ILE A 128 -5.56 13.72 19.19
C ILE A 128 -5.07 14.87 20.07
N GLU A 129 -4.54 14.57 21.23
CA GLU A 129 -4.02 15.60 22.13
C GLU A 129 -2.88 16.37 21.49
N GLU A 130 -1.99 15.65 20.79
CA GLU A 130 -0.88 16.31 20.10
C GLU A 130 -1.37 17.26 19.02
N GLN A 131 -2.38 16.84 18.27
CA GLN A 131 -2.93 17.69 17.22
C GLN A 131 -3.60 18.94 17.80
N GLN A 132 -4.27 18.79 18.91
CA GLN A 132 -4.91 19.94 19.55
C GLN A 132 -3.85 20.93 20.05
N GLY A 133 -2.76 20.41 20.58
CA GLY A 133 -1.68 21.28 21.03
C GLY A 133 -1.02 22.01 19.87
N LYS A 134 -0.83 21.32 18.75
CA LYS A 134 -0.21 21.95 17.58
C LYS A 134 -1.14 22.94 16.89
N GLY A 135 -2.44 22.77 17.04
CA GLY A 135 -3.39 23.62 16.39
C GLY A 135 -3.45 25.01 16.96
N LYS A 136 -2.69 25.25 18.01
CA LYS A 136 -2.60 26.56 18.61
C LYS A 136 -1.31 27.25 18.24
#